data_0fbad103bc0c00f07921fba222c78429
#
_entry.id   0fbad103bc0c00f07921fba222c78429
#
_cell.length_a   1.000
_cell.length_b   1.000
_cell.length_c   1.000
_cell.angle_alpha   90.00
_cell.angle_beta   90.00
_cell.angle_gamma   90.00
#
_symmetry.space_group_name_H-M   'P 1'
#
loop_
_entity.id
_entity.type
_entity.pdbx_description
1 polymer ?
#
loop_
_entity_poly.entity_id
_entity_poly.type
_entity_poly.pdbx_seq_one_letter_code
_entity_poly.pdbx_strand_id
1 'polypeptide(L)'
;MSKNYIDFLGIKILESDVKKVIIKKDSDVNLYEKGWGYLHSTEYKHLCQGIKCLRLIEKYYPNSEYIFMFYKRLQQCNKYLSKRIA
;
A
#
# COMPACT_ATOMS: atom_id res chain seq x y z
N MET A 1 10.19 16.95 16.42
CA MET A 1 10.44 15.77 15.58
C MET A 1 9.83 16.00 14.21
N SER A 2 10.60 15.71 13.20
CA SER A 2 10.08 15.80 11.83
C SER A 2 9.17 14.63 11.54
N LYS A 3 8.07 14.91 10.85
CA LYS A 3 7.17 13.88 10.38
C LYS A 3 7.57 13.51 8.95
N ASN A 4 7.76 12.23 8.72
CA ASN A 4 8.13 11.73 7.39
C ASN A 4 6.87 11.29 6.67
N TYR A 5 6.71 11.80 5.47
CA TYR A 5 5.60 11.42 4.60
C TYR A 5 6.12 10.59 3.43
N ILE A 6 5.30 9.66 3.01
CA ILE A 6 5.55 8.84 1.84
C ILE A 6 4.66 9.40 0.74
N ASP A 7 5.27 9.73 -0.41
CA ASP A 7 4.49 10.11 -1.58
C ASP A 7 4.10 8.84 -2.31
N PHE A 8 2.84 8.47 -2.18
CA PHE A 8 2.32 7.25 -2.79
C PHE A 8 1.40 7.64 -3.94
N LEU A 9 1.96 7.72 -5.14
CA LEU A 9 1.23 8.10 -6.35
C LEU A 9 0.49 9.45 -6.20
N GLY A 10 1.16 10.42 -5.60
CA GLY A 10 0.59 11.75 -5.39
C GLY A 10 -0.19 11.92 -4.11
N ILE A 11 -0.35 10.86 -3.34
CA ILE A 11 -1.02 10.89 -2.04
C ILE A 11 0.04 10.89 -0.95
N LYS A 12 -0.01 11.86 -0.04
CA LYS A 12 0.93 11.91 1.07
C LYS A 12 0.42 11.09 2.24
N ILE A 13 1.18 10.09 2.61
CA ILE A 13 0.86 9.17 3.69
C ILE A 13 1.91 9.33 4.79
N LEU A 14 1.47 9.46 6.02
CA LEU A 14 2.38 9.57 7.15
C LEU A 14 3.07 8.22 7.37
N GLU A 15 4.40 8.21 7.32
CA GLU A 15 5.16 6.96 7.41
C GLU A 15 4.87 6.20 8.71
N SER A 16 4.73 6.90 9.82
CA SER A 16 4.45 6.25 11.10
C SER A 16 3.10 5.51 11.09
N ASP A 17 2.13 5.99 10.32
CA ASP A 17 0.83 5.32 10.23
C ASP A 17 0.95 3.98 9.51
N VAL A 18 1.80 3.91 8.49
CA VAL A 18 2.06 2.65 7.79
C VAL A 18 2.83 1.68 8.70
N LYS A 19 3.79 2.19 9.46
CA LYS A 19 4.59 1.35 10.36
C LYS A 19 3.78 0.75 11.49
N LYS A 20 2.70 1.40 11.89
CA LYS A 20 1.83 0.89 12.96
C LYS A 20 0.98 -0.30 12.53
N VAL A 21 0.80 -0.47 11.23
CA VAL A 21 -0.03 -1.56 10.72
C VAL A 21 0.68 -2.89 10.92
N ILE A 22 0.00 -3.83 11.55
CA ILE A 22 0.53 -5.18 11.79
C ILE A 22 -0.13 -6.12 10.81
N ILE A 23 0.67 -6.66 9.89
CA ILE A 23 0.20 -7.63 8.91
C ILE A 23 1.16 -8.81 8.96
N LYS A 24 0.63 -10.02 9.15
CA LYS A 24 1.45 -11.22 9.18
C LYS A 24 2.09 -11.45 7.82
N LYS A 25 3.33 -11.92 7.84
CA LYS A 25 4.02 -12.30 6.61
C LYS A 25 3.26 -13.45 5.95
N ASP A 26 3.00 -13.29 4.68
CA ASP A 26 2.27 -14.25 3.87
C ASP A 26 3.04 -14.47 2.56
N SER A 27 2.51 -15.31 1.67
CA SER A 27 3.08 -15.43 0.33
C SER A 27 2.86 -14.13 -0.44
N ASP A 28 3.65 -13.93 -1.49
CA ASP A 28 3.54 -12.72 -2.30
C ASP A 28 2.15 -12.56 -2.93
N VAL A 29 1.55 -13.66 -3.40
CA VAL A 29 0.22 -13.61 -3.99
C VAL A 29 -0.84 -13.23 -2.93
N ASN A 30 -0.71 -13.79 -1.72
CA ASN A 30 -1.64 -13.47 -0.65
C ASN A 30 -1.52 -12.00 -0.22
N LEU A 31 -0.29 -11.51 -0.09
CA LEU A 31 -0.06 -10.10 0.23
C LEU A 31 -0.61 -9.19 -0.86
N TYR A 32 -0.45 -9.58 -2.12
CA TYR A 32 -0.99 -8.82 -3.23
C TYR A 32 -2.52 -8.74 -3.17
N GLU A 33 -3.18 -9.88 -2.96
CA GLU A 33 -4.64 -9.91 -2.89
C GLU A 33 -5.18 -9.13 -1.70
N LYS A 34 -4.56 -9.30 -0.53
CA LYS A 34 -4.96 -8.55 0.67
C LYS A 34 -4.75 -7.06 0.48
N GLY A 35 -3.58 -6.68 -0.03
CA GLY A 35 -3.26 -5.27 -0.23
C GLY A 35 -4.21 -4.62 -1.22
N TRP A 36 -4.51 -5.30 -2.30
CA TRP A 36 -5.45 -4.80 -3.28
C TRP A 36 -6.85 -4.65 -2.71
N GLY A 37 -7.29 -5.62 -1.89
CA GLY A 37 -8.58 -5.54 -1.21
C GLY A 37 -8.66 -4.34 -0.27
N TYR A 38 -7.61 -4.10 0.51
CA TYR A 38 -7.56 -2.92 1.39
C TYR A 38 -7.66 -1.61 0.62
N LEU A 39 -7.02 -1.54 -0.53
CA LEU A 39 -7.01 -0.31 -1.33
C LEU A 39 -8.35 0.02 -1.98
N HIS A 40 -9.28 -0.93 -1.98
CA HIS A 40 -10.65 -0.66 -2.43
C HIS A 40 -11.50 0.01 -1.35
N SER A 41 -11.01 0.06 -0.12
CA SER A 41 -11.74 0.71 0.98
C SER A 41 -11.68 2.22 0.87
N THR A 42 -12.65 2.89 1.49
CA THR A 42 -12.67 4.35 1.58
C THR A 42 -11.93 4.87 2.81
N GLU A 43 -11.46 3.99 3.69
CA GLU A 43 -10.83 4.38 4.94
C GLU A 43 -9.32 4.53 4.79
N TYR A 44 -8.79 5.60 5.38
CA TYR A 44 -7.35 5.88 5.38
C TYR A 44 -6.55 4.73 5.99
N LYS A 45 -7.04 4.15 7.09
CA LYS A 45 -6.34 3.04 7.73
C LYS A 45 -6.21 1.83 6.82
N HIS A 46 -7.21 1.58 5.96
CA HIS A 46 -7.14 0.49 5.01
C HIS A 46 -6.13 0.78 3.90
N LEU A 47 -6.02 2.04 3.49
CA LEU A 47 -4.99 2.44 2.53
C LEU A 47 -3.59 2.16 3.11
N CYS A 48 -3.39 2.50 4.39
CA CYS A 48 -2.12 2.23 5.07
C CYS A 48 -1.81 0.73 5.10
N GLN A 49 -2.81 -0.11 5.35
CA GLN A 49 -2.65 -1.56 5.35
C GLN A 49 -2.28 -2.08 3.96
N GLY A 50 -2.92 -1.53 2.92
CA GLY A 50 -2.60 -1.90 1.54
C GLY A 50 -1.17 -1.56 1.17
N ILE A 51 -0.72 -0.38 1.55
CA ILE A 51 0.66 0.06 1.31
C ILE A 51 1.63 -0.85 2.07
N LYS A 52 1.28 -1.23 3.30
CA LYS A 52 2.13 -2.13 4.09
C LYS A 52 2.27 -3.49 3.41
N CYS A 53 1.18 -4.02 2.83
CA CYS A 53 1.25 -5.27 2.08
C CYS A 53 2.25 -5.16 0.93
N LEU A 54 2.20 -4.08 0.16
CA LEU A 54 3.14 -3.86 -0.93
C LEU A 54 4.58 -3.81 -0.43
N ARG A 55 4.82 -3.09 0.66
CA ARG A 55 6.16 -3.00 1.25
C ARG A 55 6.67 -4.36 1.73
N LEU A 56 5.79 -5.20 2.25
CA LEU A 56 6.17 -6.54 2.66
C LEU A 56 6.56 -7.41 1.46
N ILE A 57 5.84 -7.28 0.35
CA ILE A 57 6.22 -7.99 -0.87
C ILE A 57 7.61 -7.53 -1.32
N GLU A 58 7.84 -6.23 -1.34
CA GLU A 58 9.14 -5.68 -1.75
C GLU A 58 10.28 -6.16 -0.85
N LYS A 59 10.00 -6.29 0.46
CA LYS A 59 11.01 -6.69 1.43
C LYS A 59 11.34 -8.16 1.36
N TYR A 60 10.32 -9.03 1.28
CA TYR A 60 10.51 -10.47 1.38
C TYR A 60 10.51 -11.19 0.04
N TYR A 61 9.97 -10.56 -0.99
CA TYR A 61 9.87 -11.15 -2.33
C TYR A 61 10.30 -10.14 -3.39
N PRO A 62 11.57 -9.66 -3.33
CA PRO A 62 12.01 -8.55 -4.19
C PRO A 62 11.95 -8.86 -5.68
N ASN A 63 11.93 -10.15 -6.05
CA ASN A 63 11.84 -10.56 -7.45
C ASN A 63 10.43 -10.94 -7.88
N SER A 64 9.43 -10.70 -7.03
CA SER A 64 8.06 -11.06 -7.33
C SER A 64 7.47 -10.18 -8.43
N GLU A 65 6.79 -10.80 -9.39
CA GLU A 65 6.08 -10.07 -10.44
C GLU A 65 4.89 -9.29 -9.87
N TYR A 66 4.40 -9.66 -8.69
CA TYR A 66 3.28 -8.98 -8.05
C TYR A 66 3.61 -7.55 -7.64
N ILE A 67 4.88 -7.23 -7.43
CA ILE A 67 5.31 -5.85 -7.18
C ILE A 67 4.92 -4.97 -8.37
N PHE A 68 5.29 -5.41 -9.57
CA PHE A 68 4.99 -4.69 -10.80
C PHE A 68 3.48 -4.59 -11.04
N MET A 69 2.77 -5.70 -10.83
CA MET A 69 1.32 -5.74 -10.99
C MET A 69 0.62 -4.80 -10.02
N PHE A 70 1.11 -4.75 -8.78
CA PHE A 70 0.54 -3.89 -7.75
C PHE A 70 0.65 -2.42 -8.17
N TYR A 71 1.85 -1.99 -8.56
CA TYR A 71 2.08 -0.61 -8.99
C TYR A 71 1.26 -0.27 -10.23
N LYS A 72 1.17 -1.19 -11.17
CA LYS A 72 0.39 -0.96 -12.39
C LYS A 72 -1.08 -0.70 -12.09
N ARG A 73 -1.67 -1.50 -11.19
CA ARG A 73 -3.06 -1.31 -10.78
C ARG A 73 -3.25 -0.01 -10.00
N LEU A 74 -2.29 0.33 -9.16
CA LEU A 74 -2.37 1.57 -8.39
C LEU A 74 -2.34 2.79 -9.29
N GLN A 75 -1.54 2.77 -10.33
CA GLN A 75 -1.51 3.87 -11.29
C GLN A 75 -2.87 4.07 -11.95
N GLN A 76 -3.57 2.97 -12.25
CA GLN A 76 -4.90 3.04 -12.83
C GLN A 76 -5.93 3.61 -11.87
N CYS A 77 -5.72 3.43 -10.56
CA CYS A 77 -6.65 3.86 -9.53
C CYS A 77 -6.25 5.15 -8.84
N ASN A 78 -5.16 5.78 -9.27
CA ASN A 78 -4.58 6.91 -8.56
C ASN A 78 -5.58 8.05 -8.30
N LYS A 79 -6.31 8.46 -9.32
CA LYS A 79 -7.30 9.53 -9.18
C LYS A 79 -8.36 9.19 -8.15
N TYR A 80 -8.79 7.94 -8.14
CA TYR A 80 -9.80 7.45 -7.22
C TYR A 80 -9.29 7.47 -5.78
N LEU A 81 -8.05 7.00 -5.58
CA LEU A 81 -7.44 6.99 -4.26
C LEU A 81 -7.23 8.42 -3.74
N SER A 82 -6.81 9.33 -4.59
CA SER A 82 -6.63 10.73 -4.21
C SER A 82 -7.95 11.34 -3.72
N LYS A 83 -9.05 11.04 -4.38
CA LYS A 83 -10.37 11.55 -3.98
C LYS A 83 -10.80 10.97 -2.64
N ARG A 84 -10.41 9.72 -2.33
CA ARG A 84 -10.76 9.10 -1.06
C ARG A 84 -10.06 9.74 0.11
N ILE A 85 -8.83 10.17 -0.09
CA ILE A 85 -7.97 10.68 0.97
C ILE A 85 -8.13 12.20 1.13
N ALA A 86 -8.32 12.88 0.05
CA ALA A 86 -8.52 14.31 0.06
C ALA A 86 -9.84 14.69 0.69
#